data_b07df453891f227c63a99ac216877f0a
#
_entry.id   b07df453891f227c63a99ac216877f0a
#
_cell.length_a   1.000
_cell.length_b   1.000
_cell.length_c   1.000
_cell.angle_alpha   90.00
_cell.angle_beta   90.00
_cell.angle_gamma   90.00
#
_symmetry.space_group_name_H-M   'P 1'
#
loop_
_entity.id
_entity.type
_entity.pdbx_description
1 polymer ?
#
loop_
_entity_poly.entity_id
_entity_poly.type
_entity_poly.pdbx_seq_one_letter_code
_entity_poly.pdbx_strand_id
1 'polypeptide(L)'
;MLSENLKNLIKKLELKYDAVAIKFCLEKPDCEHFSEKKQAFCTYVNYAQKTGRKFYITKDDDECYGKLVTGMIDKPPVTASGQAGYDFGCYATPGACRNLYQKLPVIEPHTVNFVEFAPVEICDFAPDLIVFVADLPAADIIMRATSWISGDLWESKSSPVLSCAWMYAYPVISGKVNHITTGFYHGLKRRKVYPEGLRMISVPYQKLPEFEKALGEMDWTLIAFRTDDESQKNLERRMAHWQELAAAYGGTVDLKKE
;
A
#
# COMPACT_ATOMS: atom_id res chain seq x y z
N MET A 1 -17.36 -8.49 -2.06
CA MET A 1 -16.40 -9.33 -2.79
C MET A 1 -15.71 -8.48 -3.84
N LEU A 2 -14.49 -8.84 -4.24
CA LEU A 2 -13.81 -8.20 -5.37
C LEU A 2 -14.50 -8.60 -6.69
N SER A 3 -14.59 -7.67 -7.64
CA SER A 3 -15.10 -7.97 -8.97
C SER A 3 -14.10 -8.83 -9.75
N GLU A 4 -14.60 -9.70 -10.62
CA GLU A 4 -13.72 -10.47 -11.51
C GLU A 4 -12.95 -9.56 -12.48
N ASN A 5 -13.54 -8.41 -12.86
CA ASN A 5 -12.86 -7.43 -13.69
C ASN A 5 -11.63 -6.84 -13.00
N LEU A 6 -11.73 -6.45 -11.71
CA LEU A 6 -10.61 -5.95 -10.94
C LEU A 6 -9.50 -7.02 -10.82
N LYS A 7 -9.86 -8.27 -10.52
CA LYS A 7 -8.89 -9.38 -10.46
C LYS A 7 -8.14 -9.55 -11.78
N ASN A 8 -8.87 -9.51 -12.90
CA ASN A 8 -8.27 -9.62 -14.24
C ASN A 8 -7.36 -8.42 -14.58
N LEU A 9 -7.73 -7.20 -14.18
CA LEU A 9 -6.90 -6.02 -14.38
C LEU A 9 -5.62 -6.10 -13.54
N ILE A 10 -5.71 -6.53 -12.27
CA ILE A 10 -4.55 -6.74 -11.41
C ILE A 10 -3.63 -7.83 -12.00
N LYS A 11 -4.19 -8.91 -12.51
CA LYS A 11 -3.39 -9.98 -13.17
C LYS A 11 -2.59 -9.46 -14.38
N LYS A 12 -3.16 -8.55 -15.16
CA LYS A 12 -2.47 -7.93 -16.30
C LYS A 12 -1.29 -7.04 -15.92
N LEU A 13 -1.16 -6.62 -14.66
CA LEU A 13 0.01 -5.89 -14.17
C LEU A 13 1.27 -6.77 -14.11
N GLU A 14 1.13 -8.09 -14.25
CA GLU A 14 2.24 -9.07 -14.24
C GLU A 14 3.20 -8.87 -13.05
N LEU A 15 2.63 -8.63 -11.86
CA LEU A 15 3.39 -8.35 -10.66
C LEU A 15 4.30 -9.53 -10.29
N LYS A 16 5.54 -9.24 -9.96
CA LYS A 16 6.47 -10.25 -9.41
C LYS A 16 5.99 -10.83 -8.07
N TYR A 17 5.25 -10.05 -7.31
CA TYR A 17 4.64 -10.42 -6.04
C TYR A 17 3.14 -10.21 -6.16
N ASP A 18 2.34 -11.25 -6.00
CA ASP A 18 0.90 -11.17 -6.11
C ASP A 18 0.33 -10.09 -5.19
N ALA A 19 -0.69 -9.38 -5.65
CA ALA A 19 -1.44 -8.48 -4.79
C ALA A 19 -2.20 -9.28 -3.73
N VAL A 20 -2.21 -8.80 -2.48
CA VAL A 20 -2.83 -9.48 -1.34
C VAL A 20 -3.97 -8.66 -0.78
N ALA A 21 -5.15 -9.27 -0.73
CA ALA A 21 -6.34 -8.76 -0.06
C ALA A 21 -6.24 -9.06 1.44
N ILE A 22 -6.59 -8.07 2.28
CA ILE A 22 -6.54 -8.17 3.74
C ILE A 22 -7.87 -7.73 4.32
N LYS A 23 -8.35 -8.48 5.32
CA LYS A 23 -9.55 -8.16 6.08
C LYS A 23 -9.31 -8.26 7.58
N PHE A 24 -9.78 -7.26 8.33
CA PHE A 24 -9.76 -7.24 9.77
C PHE A 24 -11.11 -7.74 10.29
N CYS A 25 -11.12 -8.84 11.03
CA CYS A 25 -12.33 -9.54 11.42
C CYS A 25 -12.50 -9.59 12.94
N LEU A 26 -13.72 -9.36 13.41
CA LEU A 26 -14.12 -9.63 14.79
C LEU A 26 -14.47 -11.13 14.95
N GLU A 27 -15.15 -11.68 13.95
CA GLU A 27 -15.52 -13.11 13.88
C GLU A 27 -14.46 -13.91 13.13
N LYS A 28 -14.40 -15.22 13.46
CA LYS A 28 -13.43 -16.13 12.85
C LYS A 28 -13.73 -16.31 11.35
N PRO A 29 -12.73 -16.06 10.46
CA PRO A 29 -12.89 -16.32 9.03
C PRO A 29 -13.09 -17.81 8.71
N ASP A 30 -13.77 -18.08 7.60
CA ASP A 30 -13.93 -19.44 7.06
C ASP A 30 -12.73 -19.80 6.15
N CYS A 31 -11.58 -19.94 6.78
CA CYS A 31 -10.36 -20.40 6.13
C CYS A 31 -9.41 -21.03 7.16
N GLU A 32 -8.26 -21.51 6.72
CA GLU A 32 -7.29 -22.14 7.60
C GLU A 32 -6.62 -21.14 8.54
N HIS A 33 -6.38 -21.54 9.78
CA HIS A 33 -5.51 -20.81 10.69
C HIS A 33 -4.04 -20.97 10.24
N PHE A 34 -3.29 -19.89 10.29
CA PHE A 34 -1.86 -19.95 10.09
C PHE A 34 -1.23 -20.88 11.15
N SER A 35 -0.59 -21.95 10.70
CA SER A 35 -0.14 -23.07 11.57
C SER A 35 1.38 -23.19 11.68
N GLU A 36 2.13 -22.27 11.08
CA GLU A 36 3.60 -22.29 11.13
C GLU A 36 4.13 -21.52 12.35
N LYS A 37 5.46 -21.38 12.40
CA LYS A 37 6.12 -20.59 13.45
C LYS A 37 5.67 -19.13 13.40
N LYS A 38 5.38 -18.55 14.57
CA LYS A 38 5.06 -17.13 14.75
C LYS A 38 6.00 -16.23 13.95
N GLN A 39 5.44 -15.20 13.34
CA GLN A 39 6.17 -14.28 12.49
C GLN A 39 5.81 -12.83 12.84
N ALA A 40 6.59 -11.88 12.35
CA ALA A 40 6.19 -10.49 12.44
C ALA A 40 5.06 -10.18 11.44
N PHE A 41 4.12 -9.35 11.83
CA PHE A 41 2.94 -9.03 11.02
C PHE A 41 3.26 -8.65 9.57
N CYS A 42 4.35 -7.90 9.35
CA CYS A 42 4.76 -7.48 8.01
C CYS A 42 5.22 -8.61 7.08
N THR A 43 5.38 -9.83 7.58
CA THR A 43 5.78 -10.99 6.77
C THR A 43 4.61 -11.78 6.22
N TYR A 44 3.39 -11.61 6.75
CA TYR A 44 2.23 -12.39 6.33
C TYR A 44 1.78 -12.09 4.90
N VAL A 45 1.91 -10.85 4.43
CA VAL A 45 1.70 -10.53 3.01
C VAL A 45 2.66 -11.33 2.12
N ASN A 46 3.95 -11.36 2.49
CA ASN A 46 4.95 -12.13 1.74
C ASN A 46 4.70 -13.64 1.83
N TYR A 47 4.17 -14.13 2.95
CA TYR A 47 3.77 -15.52 3.09
C TYR A 47 2.62 -15.89 2.14
N ALA A 48 1.55 -15.07 2.10
CA ALA A 48 0.45 -15.25 1.15
C ALA A 48 0.96 -15.30 -0.31
N GLN A 49 1.86 -14.37 -0.67
CA GLN A 49 2.48 -14.29 -2.00
C GLN A 49 3.30 -15.53 -2.37
N LYS A 50 4.08 -16.06 -1.42
CA LYS A 50 4.94 -17.24 -1.66
C LYS A 50 4.17 -18.55 -1.73
N THR A 51 3.10 -18.67 -0.95
CA THR A 51 2.36 -19.93 -0.82
C THR A 51 1.12 -19.99 -1.69
N GLY A 52 0.62 -18.84 -2.17
CA GLY A 52 -0.64 -18.76 -2.89
C GLY A 52 -1.85 -19.11 -2.01
N ARG A 53 -1.72 -19.13 -0.67
CA ARG A 53 -2.75 -19.61 0.26
C ARG A 53 -3.55 -18.47 0.86
N LYS A 54 -4.84 -18.75 1.11
CA LYS A 54 -5.73 -17.97 1.96
C LYS A 54 -5.62 -18.51 3.39
N PHE A 55 -5.46 -17.62 4.38
CA PHE A 55 -5.35 -17.98 5.80
C PHE A 55 -5.71 -16.80 6.70
N TYR A 56 -5.94 -17.06 7.97
CA TYR A 56 -6.05 -16.02 8.98
C TYR A 56 -5.01 -16.19 10.08
N ILE A 57 -4.73 -15.07 10.77
CA ILE A 57 -3.90 -15.01 11.97
C ILE A 57 -4.68 -14.44 13.14
N THR A 58 -4.19 -14.71 14.35
CA THR A 58 -4.61 -14.14 15.61
C THR A 58 -3.49 -13.27 16.23
N LYS A 59 -3.76 -12.60 17.33
CA LYS A 59 -2.74 -11.84 18.09
C LYS A 59 -1.57 -12.72 18.53
N ASP A 60 -1.80 -14.03 18.72
CA ASP A 60 -0.80 -14.96 19.23
C ASP A 60 0.20 -15.39 18.16
N ASP A 61 -0.13 -15.20 16.89
CA ASP A 61 0.74 -15.50 15.75
C ASP A 61 1.75 -14.38 15.48
N ASP A 62 1.43 -13.11 15.87
CA ASP A 62 2.35 -11.98 15.68
C ASP A 62 3.39 -11.87 16.80
N GLU A 63 4.66 -12.08 16.47
CA GLU A 63 5.81 -11.90 17.35
C GLU A 63 6.28 -10.43 17.49
N CYS A 64 5.59 -9.49 16.86
CA CYS A 64 5.97 -8.09 16.76
C CYS A 64 4.83 -7.16 17.27
N TYR A 65 4.83 -5.92 16.85
CA TYR A 65 3.84 -4.90 17.24
C TYR A 65 2.76 -4.64 16.16
N GLY A 66 2.63 -5.48 15.16
CA GLY A 66 1.56 -5.40 14.16
C GLY A 66 0.19 -5.52 14.81
N LYS A 67 0.02 -6.47 15.73
CA LYS A 67 -1.19 -6.68 16.52
C LYS A 67 -1.66 -5.45 17.31
N LEU A 68 -0.73 -4.55 17.71
CA LEU A 68 -1.08 -3.29 18.35
C LEU A 68 -1.79 -2.36 17.35
N VAL A 69 -1.18 -2.12 16.19
CA VAL A 69 -1.70 -1.13 15.23
C VAL A 69 -2.95 -1.61 14.49
N THR A 70 -3.15 -2.92 14.44
CA THR A 70 -4.33 -3.56 13.84
C THR A 70 -5.50 -3.78 14.82
N GLY A 71 -5.44 -3.24 16.03
CA GLY A 71 -6.56 -3.25 16.97
C GLY A 71 -6.77 -4.56 17.74
N MET A 72 -5.79 -5.48 17.74
CA MET A 72 -5.91 -6.76 18.42
C MET A 72 -5.58 -6.70 19.92
N ILE A 73 -4.79 -5.70 20.34
CA ILE A 73 -4.35 -5.52 21.74
C ILE A 73 -4.23 -4.04 22.08
N ASP A 74 -4.21 -3.74 23.37
CA ASP A 74 -3.84 -2.42 23.89
C ASP A 74 -2.38 -2.06 23.61
N LYS A 75 -2.09 -0.77 23.68
CA LYS A 75 -0.72 -0.26 23.53
C LYS A 75 0.15 -0.67 24.72
N PRO A 76 1.18 -1.51 24.55
CA PRO A 76 2.07 -1.88 25.63
C PRO A 76 2.83 -0.68 26.21
N PRO A 77 3.12 -0.64 27.54
CA PRO A 77 3.83 0.47 28.16
C PRO A 77 5.18 0.79 27.53
N VAL A 78 5.94 -0.21 27.08
CA VAL A 78 7.23 -0.04 26.38
C VAL A 78 7.08 0.74 25.09
N THR A 79 5.97 0.56 24.37
CA THR A 79 5.66 1.34 23.17
C THR A 79 5.22 2.75 23.55
N ALA A 80 4.36 2.87 24.58
CA ALA A 80 3.89 4.17 25.05
C ALA A 80 5.02 5.07 25.57
N SER A 81 6.07 4.49 26.19
CA SER A 81 7.24 5.24 26.67
C SER A 81 8.16 5.75 25.56
N GLY A 82 8.13 5.13 24.38
CA GLY A 82 9.06 5.40 23.28
C GLY A 82 10.39 4.64 23.38
N GLN A 83 10.58 3.84 24.45
CA GLN A 83 11.84 3.14 24.70
C GLN A 83 12.22 2.16 23.58
N ALA A 84 11.25 1.41 23.05
CA ALA A 84 11.51 0.39 22.04
C ALA A 84 12.21 0.93 20.77
N GLY A 85 11.72 2.03 20.20
CA GLY A 85 12.36 2.61 19.01
C GLY A 85 13.66 3.33 19.29
N TYR A 86 13.84 3.84 20.50
CA TYR A 86 15.11 4.39 20.97
C TYR A 86 16.18 3.29 21.09
N ASP A 87 15.86 2.17 21.74
CA ASP A 87 16.79 1.05 21.89
C ASP A 87 17.23 0.44 20.56
N PHE A 88 16.40 0.55 19.53
CA PHE A 88 16.76 0.16 18.15
C PHE A 88 17.58 1.22 17.39
N GLY A 89 17.94 2.34 18.03
CA GLY A 89 18.70 3.42 17.38
C GLY A 89 17.95 4.20 16.31
N CYS A 90 16.61 4.10 16.26
CA CYS A 90 15.81 4.78 15.26
C CYS A 90 15.53 6.25 15.62
N TYR A 91 15.74 6.65 16.86
CA TYR A 91 15.50 7.98 17.40
C TYR A 91 16.58 8.39 18.40
N ALA A 92 16.87 9.68 18.48
CA ALA A 92 17.89 10.24 19.38
C ALA A 92 17.51 10.14 20.87
N THR A 93 16.22 10.08 21.21
CA THR A 93 15.71 10.01 22.57
C THR A 93 14.43 9.19 22.65
N PRO A 94 14.11 8.61 23.83
CA PRO A 94 12.78 7.99 24.04
C PRO A 94 11.63 8.99 23.83
N GLY A 95 11.83 10.28 24.17
CA GLY A 95 10.84 11.34 23.95
C GLY A 95 10.51 11.55 22.46
N ALA A 96 11.52 11.58 21.59
CA ALA A 96 11.32 11.69 20.15
C ALA A 96 10.54 10.48 19.60
N CYS A 97 10.87 9.28 20.05
CA CYS A 97 10.15 8.06 19.68
C CYS A 97 8.70 8.06 20.21
N ARG A 98 8.48 8.51 21.45
CA ARG A 98 7.13 8.64 22.02
C ARG A 98 6.24 9.59 21.21
N ASN A 99 6.79 10.71 20.70
CA ASN A 99 6.04 11.62 19.83
C ASN A 99 5.54 10.93 18.56
N LEU A 100 6.32 10.01 17.98
CA LEU A 100 5.84 9.18 16.90
C LEU A 100 4.72 8.26 17.35
N TYR A 101 4.93 7.51 18.44
CA TYR A 101 3.94 6.53 18.91
C TYR A 101 2.59 7.13 19.29
N GLN A 102 2.56 8.42 19.65
CA GLN A 102 1.31 9.17 19.88
C GLN A 102 0.56 9.50 18.59
N LYS A 103 1.25 9.54 17.45
CA LYS A 103 0.70 9.88 16.13
C LYS A 103 0.43 8.66 15.25
N LEU A 104 0.74 7.46 15.73
CA LEU A 104 0.48 6.24 14.98
C LEU A 104 -1.00 6.06 14.73
N PRO A 105 -1.41 5.77 13.50
CA PRO A 105 -2.75 5.25 13.25
C PRO A 105 -2.86 3.86 13.90
N VAL A 106 -3.88 3.68 14.71
CA VAL A 106 -4.18 2.42 15.41
C VAL A 106 -5.66 2.16 15.23
N ILE A 107 -6.02 0.99 14.71
CA ILE A 107 -7.41 0.53 14.69
C ILE A 107 -7.86 0.39 16.15
N GLU A 108 -9.12 0.73 16.43
CA GLU A 108 -9.70 0.68 17.77
C GLU A 108 -9.34 -0.63 18.47
N PRO A 109 -8.71 -0.58 19.68
CA PRO A 109 -8.32 -1.79 20.39
C PRO A 109 -9.50 -2.72 20.66
N HIS A 110 -9.26 -4.04 20.57
CA HIS A 110 -10.24 -5.11 20.76
C HIS A 110 -11.40 -5.14 19.76
N THR A 111 -11.28 -4.45 18.60
CA THR A 111 -12.23 -4.54 17.49
C THR A 111 -11.82 -5.56 16.44
N VAL A 112 -10.59 -6.11 16.54
CA VAL A 112 -10.05 -7.11 15.62
C VAL A 112 -9.55 -8.32 16.43
N ASN A 113 -10.12 -9.50 16.15
CA ASN A 113 -9.65 -10.76 16.70
C ASN A 113 -8.81 -11.57 15.71
N PHE A 114 -9.11 -11.40 14.41
CA PHE A 114 -8.49 -12.14 13.32
C PHE A 114 -8.11 -11.20 12.19
N VAL A 115 -7.04 -11.53 11.48
CA VAL A 115 -6.72 -10.86 10.22
C VAL A 115 -6.61 -11.92 9.14
N GLU A 116 -7.43 -11.79 8.11
CA GLU A 116 -7.49 -12.70 6.97
C GLU A 116 -6.65 -12.15 5.82
N PHE A 117 -5.88 -13.02 5.18
CA PHE A 117 -5.03 -12.73 4.03
C PHE A 117 -5.37 -13.67 2.88
N ALA A 118 -5.47 -13.15 1.67
CA ALA A 118 -5.60 -13.94 0.46
C ALA A 118 -4.89 -13.25 -0.72
N PRO A 119 -4.18 -13.97 -1.59
CA PRO A 119 -3.89 -13.47 -2.92
C PRO A 119 -5.18 -12.99 -3.61
N VAL A 120 -5.13 -11.87 -4.31
CA VAL A 120 -6.31 -11.26 -4.92
C VAL A 120 -7.05 -12.23 -5.86
N GLU A 121 -6.30 -13.08 -6.57
CA GLU A 121 -6.86 -14.05 -7.51
C GLU A 121 -7.88 -15.00 -6.84
N ILE A 122 -7.58 -15.47 -5.62
CA ILE A 122 -8.43 -16.41 -4.87
C ILE A 122 -9.27 -15.76 -3.77
N CYS A 123 -9.25 -14.42 -3.68
CA CYS A 123 -10.00 -13.69 -2.66
C CYS A 123 -11.52 -13.84 -2.89
N ASP A 124 -12.22 -14.40 -1.90
CA ASP A 124 -13.67 -14.66 -1.89
C ASP A 124 -14.43 -13.83 -0.84
N PHE A 125 -13.77 -12.84 -0.24
CA PHE A 125 -14.35 -11.91 0.74
C PHE A 125 -14.25 -10.45 0.27
N ALA A 126 -14.96 -9.54 0.95
CA ALA A 126 -14.79 -8.11 0.80
C ALA A 126 -13.60 -7.66 1.67
N PRO A 127 -12.45 -7.28 1.10
CA PRO A 127 -11.28 -6.87 1.87
C PRO A 127 -11.45 -5.46 2.43
N ASP A 128 -10.72 -5.12 3.49
CA ASP A 128 -10.58 -3.73 3.95
C ASP A 128 -9.56 -2.97 3.12
N LEU A 129 -8.57 -3.67 2.57
CA LEU A 129 -7.55 -3.11 1.68
C LEU A 129 -6.90 -4.19 0.80
N ILE A 130 -6.28 -3.74 -0.31
CA ILE A 130 -5.37 -4.54 -1.12
C ILE A 130 -3.96 -3.97 -0.98
N VAL A 131 -2.98 -4.85 -0.75
CA VAL A 131 -1.56 -4.49 -0.70
C VAL A 131 -0.86 -4.99 -1.96
N PHE A 132 -0.20 -4.08 -2.65
CA PHE A 132 0.67 -4.34 -3.77
C PHE A 132 2.13 -4.22 -3.34
N VAL A 133 3.00 -5.08 -3.86
CA VAL A 133 4.46 -4.96 -3.74
C VAL A 133 5.01 -4.97 -5.15
N ALA A 134 5.44 -3.83 -5.64
CA ALA A 134 5.71 -3.60 -7.05
C ALA A 134 7.09 -2.93 -7.28
N ASP A 135 7.71 -3.23 -8.40
CA ASP A 135 8.81 -2.45 -8.94
C ASP A 135 8.30 -1.09 -9.48
N LEU A 136 9.20 -0.22 -9.89
CA LEU A 136 8.82 1.14 -10.30
C LEU A 136 7.88 1.16 -11.52
N PRO A 137 8.05 0.34 -12.58
CA PRO A 137 7.12 0.35 -13.71
C PRO A 137 5.69 -0.02 -13.32
N ALA A 138 5.50 -1.10 -12.57
CA ALA A 138 4.17 -1.49 -12.11
C ALA A 138 3.62 -0.51 -11.06
N ALA A 139 4.48 0.00 -10.17
CA ALA A 139 4.09 1.00 -9.18
C ALA A 139 3.62 2.31 -9.81
N ASP A 140 4.21 2.75 -10.93
CA ASP A 140 3.75 3.91 -11.68
C ASP A 140 2.31 3.74 -12.15
N ILE A 141 1.99 2.60 -12.76
CA ILE A 141 0.62 2.29 -13.21
C ILE A 141 -0.36 2.31 -12.04
N ILE A 142 -0.01 1.60 -10.93
CA ILE A 142 -0.86 1.51 -9.75
C ILE A 142 -1.07 2.92 -9.14
N MET A 143 -0.02 3.70 -8.95
CA MET A 143 -0.13 5.03 -8.36
C MET A 143 -0.93 5.98 -9.24
N ARG A 144 -0.72 5.99 -10.55
CA ARG A 144 -1.54 6.79 -11.48
C ARG A 144 -3.02 6.40 -11.42
N ALA A 145 -3.31 5.10 -11.35
CA ALA A 145 -4.69 4.62 -11.23
C ALA A 145 -5.38 5.12 -9.95
N THR A 146 -4.64 5.32 -8.85
CA THR A 146 -5.22 5.82 -7.58
C THR A 146 -5.64 7.28 -7.61
N SER A 147 -5.18 8.06 -8.58
CA SER A 147 -5.47 9.50 -8.71
C SER A 147 -6.05 9.90 -10.07
N TRP A 148 -6.13 8.97 -11.02
CA TRP A 148 -6.51 9.26 -12.42
C TRP A 148 -7.89 9.89 -12.57
N ILE A 149 -8.84 9.51 -11.72
CA ILE A 149 -10.21 10.05 -11.76
C ILE A 149 -10.32 11.30 -10.89
N SER A 150 -9.75 11.27 -9.66
CA SER A 150 -9.94 12.32 -8.67
C SER A 150 -8.97 13.50 -8.84
N GLY A 151 -7.78 13.26 -9.42
CA GLY A 151 -6.67 14.22 -9.42
C GLY A 151 -6.05 14.45 -8.04
N ASP A 152 -6.32 13.57 -7.07
CA ASP A 152 -5.76 13.66 -5.72
C ASP A 152 -4.23 13.56 -5.74
N LEU A 153 -3.57 14.26 -4.84
CA LEU A 153 -2.12 14.19 -4.67
C LEU A 153 -1.71 12.83 -4.10
N TRP A 154 -0.57 12.34 -4.56
CA TRP A 154 0.08 11.19 -3.95
C TRP A 154 0.74 11.62 -2.64
N GLU A 155 0.17 11.20 -1.53
CA GLU A 155 0.74 11.41 -0.21
C GLU A 155 1.33 10.10 0.34
N SER A 156 2.43 10.21 1.09
CA SER A 156 2.98 9.08 1.84
C SER A 156 3.12 9.44 3.31
N LYS A 157 2.49 8.66 4.18
CA LYS A 157 2.73 8.70 5.62
C LYS A 157 3.64 7.54 6.00
N SER A 158 4.68 7.85 6.77
CA SER A 158 5.77 6.91 6.99
C SER A 158 6.56 7.24 8.26
N SER A 159 7.27 6.25 8.77
CA SER A 159 8.23 6.39 9.88
C SER A 159 9.28 5.27 9.82
N PRO A 160 10.43 5.40 10.46
CA PRO A 160 11.48 4.36 10.44
C PRO A 160 11.06 3.00 11.01
N VAL A 161 10.03 2.98 11.84
CA VAL A 161 9.50 1.78 12.52
C VAL A 161 8.01 1.62 12.25
N LEU A 162 7.46 0.43 12.54
CA LEU A 162 6.02 0.15 12.48
C LEU A 162 5.42 0.39 11.09
N SER A 163 6.04 -0.18 10.04
CA SER A 163 5.48 -0.18 8.68
C SER A 163 4.01 -0.65 8.65
N CYS A 164 3.63 -1.54 9.55
CA CYS A 164 2.25 -2.04 9.67
C CYS A 164 1.23 -0.93 9.93
N ALA A 165 1.58 0.10 10.73
CA ALA A 165 0.70 1.23 10.97
C ALA A 165 0.38 1.99 9.68
N TRP A 166 1.39 2.17 8.82
CA TRP A 166 1.28 2.94 7.60
C TRP A 166 0.71 2.15 6.42
N MET A 167 0.97 0.84 6.40
CA MET A 167 0.51 -0.03 5.32
C MET A 167 -0.87 -0.62 5.55
N TYR A 168 -1.30 -0.75 6.81
CA TYR A 168 -2.57 -1.41 7.12
C TYR A 168 -3.53 -0.47 7.87
N ALA A 169 -3.15 0.02 9.06
CA ALA A 169 -4.06 0.82 9.87
C ALA A 169 -4.38 2.19 9.23
N TYR A 170 -3.39 2.92 8.72
CA TYR A 170 -3.62 4.24 8.14
C TYR A 170 -4.58 4.22 6.94
N PRO A 171 -4.42 3.35 5.93
CA PRO A 171 -5.36 3.29 4.80
C PRO A 171 -6.80 2.96 5.24
N VAL A 172 -6.96 2.02 6.16
CA VAL A 172 -8.28 1.61 6.65
C VAL A 172 -8.99 2.73 7.42
N ILE A 173 -8.26 3.39 8.33
CA ILE A 173 -8.82 4.47 9.16
C ILE A 173 -9.11 5.73 8.34
N SER A 174 -8.19 6.09 7.43
CA SER A 174 -8.28 7.35 6.68
C SER A 174 -9.06 7.25 5.37
N GLY A 175 -9.28 6.04 4.84
CA GLY A 175 -9.80 5.82 3.50
C GLY A 175 -8.88 6.31 2.37
N LYS A 176 -7.59 6.60 2.69
CA LYS A 176 -6.60 7.11 1.73
C LYS A 176 -5.63 6.02 1.32
N VAL A 177 -5.22 6.07 0.07
CA VAL A 177 -4.08 5.27 -0.41
C VAL A 177 -2.82 5.69 0.33
N ASN A 178 -1.99 4.73 0.68
CA ASN A 178 -0.66 4.99 1.23
C ASN A 178 0.39 4.13 0.54
N HIS A 179 1.60 4.65 0.43
CA HIS A 179 2.71 3.89 -0.13
C HIS A 179 3.99 4.10 0.68
N ILE A 180 4.83 3.07 0.71
CA ILE A 180 6.15 3.10 1.36
C ILE A 180 7.17 2.43 0.45
N THR A 181 8.46 2.66 0.73
CA THR A 181 9.55 1.99 0.02
C THR A 181 10.14 0.90 0.91
N THR A 182 10.28 -0.32 0.36
CA THR A 182 10.98 -1.40 1.05
C THR A 182 12.44 -1.00 1.29
N GLY A 183 13.01 -1.42 2.42
CA GLY A 183 14.38 -1.06 2.80
C GLY A 183 14.49 0.14 3.75
N PHE A 184 13.45 0.97 3.88
CA PHE A 184 13.44 2.09 4.85
C PHE A 184 13.03 1.64 6.27
N TYR A 185 12.38 0.50 6.40
CA TYR A 185 11.76 0.08 7.65
C TYR A 185 12.61 -0.97 8.37
N HIS A 186 12.93 -0.70 9.63
CA HIS A 186 13.72 -1.58 10.47
C HIS A 186 13.24 -3.05 10.41
N GLY A 187 11.92 -3.28 10.59
CA GLY A 187 11.35 -4.63 10.62
C GLY A 187 11.47 -5.38 9.29
N LEU A 188 11.12 -4.73 8.19
CA LEU A 188 11.19 -5.32 6.84
C LEU A 188 12.63 -5.61 6.43
N LYS A 189 13.55 -4.64 6.67
CA LYS A 189 14.96 -4.75 6.33
C LYS A 189 15.66 -5.83 7.16
N ARG A 190 15.48 -5.83 8.49
CA ARG A 190 16.08 -6.83 9.38
C ARG A 190 15.67 -8.26 9.00
N ARG A 191 14.42 -8.46 8.58
CA ARG A 191 13.89 -9.77 8.20
C ARG A 191 14.11 -10.12 6.72
N LYS A 192 14.67 -9.21 5.93
CA LYS A 192 14.88 -9.38 4.49
C LYS A 192 13.59 -9.85 3.79
N VAL A 193 12.46 -9.24 4.15
CA VAL A 193 11.13 -9.66 3.63
C VAL A 193 11.05 -9.46 2.13
N TYR A 194 11.54 -8.32 1.65
CA TYR A 194 11.62 -7.96 0.23
C TYR A 194 12.98 -7.36 -0.12
N PRO A 195 13.39 -7.38 -1.40
CA PRO A 195 14.46 -6.53 -1.89
C PRO A 195 14.21 -5.06 -1.57
N GLU A 196 15.28 -4.28 -1.42
CA GLU A 196 15.15 -2.84 -1.24
C GLU A 196 14.69 -2.16 -2.55
N GLY A 197 14.01 -1.03 -2.42
CA GLY A 197 13.60 -0.21 -3.58
C GLY A 197 12.24 -0.53 -4.19
N LEU A 198 11.57 -1.60 -3.76
CA LEU A 198 10.19 -1.85 -4.18
C LEU A 198 9.22 -0.86 -3.51
N ARG A 199 8.08 -0.63 -4.15
CA ARG A 199 6.96 0.10 -3.56
C ARG A 199 5.97 -0.87 -2.97
N MET A 200 5.64 -0.69 -1.70
CA MET A 200 4.45 -1.27 -1.09
C MET A 200 3.34 -0.22 -1.15
N ILE A 201 2.23 -0.54 -1.78
CA ILE A 201 1.10 0.38 -2.00
C ILE A 201 -0.14 -0.28 -1.41
N SER A 202 -0.85 0.42 -0.54
CA SER A 202 -2.11 -0.05 0.06
C SER A 202 -3.27 0.77 -0.45
N VAL A 203 -4.20 0.10 -1.11
CA VAL A 203 -5.43 0.70 -1.64
C VAL A 203 -6.59 0.24 -0.74
N PRO A 204 -7.23 1.14 0.05
CA PRO A 204 -8.35 0.78 0.90
C PRO A 204 -9.60 0.47 0.09
N TYR A 205 -10.52 -0.32 0.66
CA TYR A 205 -11.73 -0.81 -0.01
C TYR A 205 -12.55 0.29 -0.68
N GLN A 206 -12.67 1.43 0.00
CA GLN A 206 -13.46 2.57 -0.49
C GLN A 206 -12.93 3.15 -1.82
N LYS A 207 -11.64 2.97 -2.09
CA LYS A 207 -11.00 3.43 -3.33
C LYS A 207 -10.99 2.39 -4.44
N LEU A 208 -11.35 1.14 -4.17
CA LEU A 208 -11.30 0.07 -5.19
C LEU A 208 -12.20 0.32 -6.40
N PRO A 209 -13.42 0.87 -6.29
CA PRO A 209 -14.24 1.14 -7.46
C PRO A 209 -13.61 2.16 -8.42
N GLU A 210 -13.05 3.26 -7.88
CA GLU A 210 -12.33 4.27 -8.69
C GLU A 210 -11.04 3.68 -9.28
N PHE A 211 -10.31 2.89 -8.49
CA PHE A 211 -9.09 2.22 -8.91
C PHE A 211 -9.33 1.21 -10.04
N GLU A 212 -10.37 0.39 -9.94
CA GLU A 212 -10.77 -0.56 -10.98
C GLU A 212 -11.11 0.18 -12.28
N LYS A 213 -11.93 1.22 -12.20
CA LYS A 213 -12.31 2.04 -13.36
C LYS A 213 -11.06 2.66 -13.99
N ALA A 214 -10.19 3.25 -13.19
CA ALA A 214 -8.96 3.86 -13.69
C ALA A 214 -8.05 2.87 -14.40
N LEU A 215 -7.82 1.68 -13.81
CA LEU A 215 -7.01 0.62 -14.46
C LEU A 215 -7.60 0.16 -15.79
N GLY A 216 -8.93 0.16 -15.92
CA GLY A 216 -9.62 -0.25 -17.15
C GLY A 216 -9.63 0.82 -18.25
N GLU A 217 -9.60 2.09 -17.90
CA GLU A 217 -9.79 3.20 -18.85
C GLU A 217 -8.50 3.96 -19.17
N MET A 218 -7.54 4.03 -18.22
CA MET A 218 -6.32 4.78 -18.46
C MET A 218 -5.35 4.05 -19.37
N ASP A 219 -4.56 4.82 -20.08
CA ASP A 219 -3.41 4.29 -20.82
C ASP A 219 -2.26 3.98 -19.85
N TRP A 220 -1.87 2.72 -19.80
CA TRP A 220 -0.78 2.29 -18.88
C TRP A 220 0.58 2.82 -19.32
N THR A 221 0.77 3.04 -20.62
CA THR A 221 1.97 3.68 -21.16
C THR A 221 1.65 5.14 -21.51
N LEU A 222 2.25 6.08 -20.79
CA LEU A 222 2.07 7.51 -21.11
C LEU A 222 2.48 7.79 -22.56
N ILE A 223 1.69 8.61 -23.23
CA ILE A 223 1.91 8.97 -24.64
C ILE A 223 3.32 9.53 -24.89
N ALA A 224 3.89 10.25 -23.91
CA ALA A 224 5.23 10.79 -23.99
C ALA A 224 6.35 9.72 -24.04
N PHE A 225 6.06 8.49 -23.60
CA PHE A 225 7.02 7.39 -23.61
C PHE A 225 6.83 6.42 -24.79
N ARG A 226 5.84 6.67 -25.64
CA ARG A 226 5.64 5.90 -26.87
C ARG A 226 6.56 6.42 -27.95
N THR A 227 7.16 5.52 -28.72
CA THR A 227 8.15 5.84 -29.76
C THR A 227 7.61 5.72 -31.18
N ASP A 228 6.35 5.28 -31.34
CA ASP A 228 5.72 5.18 -32.65
C ASP A 228 5.32 6.58 -33.21
N ASP A 229 5.42 6.74 -34.52
CA ASP A 229 5.20 8.01 -35.22
C ASP A 229 3.80 8.61 -34.97
N GLU A 230 2.78 7.78 -34.82
CA GLU A 230 1.41 8.24 -34.59
C GLU A 230 1.26 8.84 -33.19
N SER A 231 1.82 8.18 -32.20
CA SER A 231 1.86 8.67 -30.81
C SER A 231 2.65 9.97 -30.69
N GLN A 232 3.79 10.09 -31.38
CA GLN A 232 4.59 11.31 -31.38
C GLN A 232 3.83 12.49 -32.04
N LYS A 233 3.21 12.28 -33.20
CA LYS A 233 2.37 13.31 -33.84
C LYS A 233 1.16 13.71 -32.96
N ASN A 234 0.60 12.77 -32.23
CA ASN A 234 -0.50 13.06 -31.31
C ASN A 234 -0.01 13.87 -30.10
N LEU A 235 1.18 13.55 -29.55
CA LEU A 235 1.81 14.33 -28.49
C LEU A 235 2.07 15.76 -28.96
N GLU A 236 2.67 15.96 -30.14
CA GLU A 236 2.94 17.28 -30.73
C GLU A 236 1.65 18.11 -30.88
N ARG A 237 0.55 17.50 -31.38
CA ARG A 237 -0.74 18.18 -31.46
C ARG A 237 -1.29 18.62 -30.11
N ARG A 238 -1.14 17.79 -29.07
CA ARG A 238 -1.57 18.13 -27.70
C ARG A 238 -0.71 19.26 -27.13
N MET A 239 0.59 19.22 -27.36
CA MET A 239 1.50 20.30 -26.92
C MET A 239 1.19 21.62 -27.61
N ALA A 240 0.91 21.62 -28.91
CA ALA A 240 0.48 22.82 -29.65
C ALA A 240 -0.82 23.40 -29.07
N HIS A 241 -1.80 22.56 -28.78
CA HIS A 241 -3.05 22.97 -28.13
C HIS A 241 -2.81 23.58 -26.73
N TRP A 242 -1.88 23.05 -25.94
CA TRP A 242 -1.52 23.64 -24.66
C TRP A 242 -0.89 25.03 -24.80
N GLN A 243 -0.07 25.24 -25.82
CA GLN A 243 0.50 26.57 -26.13
C GLN A 243 -0.57 27.60 -26.46
N GLU A 244 -1.59 27.20 -27.25
CA GLU A 244 -2.75 28.04 -27.56
C GLU A 244 -3.56 28.38 -26.29
N LEU A 245 -3.83 27.38 -25.44
CA LEU A 245 -4.53 27.60 -24.17
C LEU A 245 -3.72 28.50 -23.23
N ALA A 246 -2.42 28.27 -23.08
CA ALA A 246 -1.55 29.10 -22.25
C ALA A 246 -1.52 30.56 -22.73
N ALA A 247 -1.47 30.79 -24.04
CA ALA A 247 -1.56 32.13 -24.63
C ALA A 247 -2.91 32.79 -24.34
N ALA A 248 -4.01 32.05 -24.44
CA ALA A 248 -5.37 32.54 -24.15
C ALA A 248 -5.56 32.94 -22.67
N TYR A 249 -4.87 32.27 -21.74
CA TYR A 249 -4.91 32.58 -20.30
C TYR A 249 -3.78 33.51 -19.82
N GLY A 250 -3.01 34.10 -20.74
CA GLY A 250 -1.95 35.07 -20.41
C GLY A 250 -0.66 34.45 -19.84
N GLY A 251 -0.48 33.14 -20.01
CA GLY A 251 0.74 32.42 -19.64
C GLY A 251 1.58 32.06 -20.86
N THR A 252 2.91 32.17 -20.76
CA THR A 252 3.83 31.55 -21.71
C THR A 252 4.43 30.30 -21.09
N VAL A 253 4.15 29.14 -21.67
CA VAL A 253 4.84 27.88 -21.31
C VAL A 253 5.94 27.69 -22.35
N ASP A 254 7.19 27.92 -21.96
CA ASP A 254 8.36 27.63 -22.80
C ASP A 254 8.75 26.13 -22.61
N LEU A 255 8.16 25.27 -23.44
CA LEU A 255 8.40 23.83 -23.44
C LEU A 255 9.75 23.42 -24.08
N LYS A 256 10.58 24.36 -24.52
CA LYS A 256 11.87 24.10 -25.17
C LYS A 256 13.06 24.16 -24.20
N LYS A 257 12.84 24.31 -22.91
CA LYS A 257 13.90 24.49 -21.91
C LYS A 257 14.08 23.29 -20.96
N GLU A 258 13.60 22.10 -21.31
CA GLU A 258 13.93 20.85 -20.60
C GLU A 258 14.83 19.98 -21.46
#